data_b02e4d155288340964a806815adcdd07
#
_entry.id   b02e4d155288340964a806815adcdd07
#
_cell.length_a   1.000
_cell.length_b   1.000
_cell.length_c   1.000
_cell.angle_alpha   90.00
_cell.angle_beta   90.00
_cell.angle_gamma   90.00
#
_symmetry.space_group_name_H-M   'P 1'
#
loop_
_entity.id
_entity.type
_entity.pdbx_description
1 polymer ?
#
loop_
_entity_poly.entity_id
_entity_poly.type
_entity_poly.pdbx_seq_one_letter_code
_entity_poly.pdbx_strand_id
1 'polypeptide(L)'
;RQRQMCIRDREIPVAIHDACGARGDAQTQDIIRELLADMGGTVVNTEYSRDLSPCCGYGGLTSCANKEMADKMTEKCLERSDAPYITYCMACRDRFVREGRESRHILELLYGTNAVNMPDISEKRYNRLVLKEKLLKNIWNEELMMEKKDYTVAYTEDAISMMDERMILKSDVERVLSDYRENQEAIFDEETKELVTRSRLGNVTFWVRFVETEEGYLVRRAYSHRMN
;
A
#
# COMPACT_ATOMS: atom_id res chain seq x y z
N ARG A 1 -27.21 11.58 8.97
CA ARG A 1 -26.82 12.37 7.76
C ARG A 1 -25.54 13.11 8.12
N GLN A 2 -24.38 12.46 8.04
CA GLN A 2 -23.10 13.11 8.06
C GLN A 2 -22.97 13.92 6.79
N ARG A 3 -22.63 15.20 6.93
CA ARG A 3 -22.34 16.10 5.83
C ARG A 3 -21.17 15.48 5.04
N GLN A 4 -21.46 15.01 3.86
CA GLN A 4 -20.47 14.85 2.82
C GLN A 4 -19.77 16.21 2.69
N MET A 5 -18.49 16.27 3.05
CA MET A 5 -17.64 17.38 2.62
C MET A 5 -17.48 17.22 1.11
N CYS A 6 -18.44 17.80 0.42
CA CYS A 6 -18.50 17.81 -1.02
C CYS A 6 -17.37 18.71 -1.54
N ILE A 7 -16.83 18.37 -2.68
CA ILE A 7 -16.10 19.28 -3.57
C ILE A 7 -16.90 20.60 -3.79
N ARG A 8 -18.21 20.57 -3.52
CA ARG A 8 -19.15 21.68 -3.64
C ARG A 8 -18.76 22.97 -2.92
N ASP A 9 -17.89 22.92 -1.93
CA ASP A 9 -17.49 24.13 -1.18
C ASP A 9 -16.21 24.76 -1.74
N ARG A 10 -15.58 24.19 -2.75
CA ARG A 10 -14.45 24.76 -3.49
C ARG A 10 -14.54 24.32 -4.94
N GLU A 11 -14.69 25.25 -5.86
CA GLU A 11 -14.52 25.05 -7.31
C GLU A 11 -13.03 24.77 -7.64
N ILE A 12 -12.48 23.72 -7.06
CA ILE A 12 -11.10 23.35 -7.36
C ILE A 12 -11.11 22.51 -8.62
N PRO A 13 -10.49 23.01 -9.70
CA PRO A 13 -10.37 22.23 -10.92
C PRO A 13 -9.50 21.00 -10.66
N VAL A 14 -9.93 19.84 -11.16
CA VAL A 14 -9.23 18.55 -11.00
C VAL A 14 -8.90 17.96 -12.36
N ALA A 15 -7.73 17.33 -12.45
CA ALA A 15 -7.34 16.57 -13.63
C ALA A 15 -7.73 15.11 -13.45
N ILE A 16 -8.27 14.48 -14.50
CA ILE A 16 -8.54 13.03 -14.48
C ILE A 16 -7.37 12.29 -15.09
N HIS A 17 -6.84 11.32 -14.34
CA HIS A 17 -5.95 10.33 -14.92
C HIS A 17 -6.73 9.05 -15.21
N ASP A 18 -6.99 8.82 -16.49
CA ASP A 18 -7.67 7.60 -16.94
C ASP A 18 -6.75 6.40 -16.77
N ALA A 19 -7.22 5.41 -16.05
CA ALA A 19 -6.45 4.20 -15.76
C ALA A 19 -6.22 3.39 -17.05
N CYS A 20 -5.00 2.88 -17.23
CA CYS A 20 -4.67 2.06 -18.40
C CYS A 20 -5.54 0.80 -18.54
N GLY A 21 -6.11 0.30 -17.45
CA GLY A 21 -7.06 -0.82 -17.45
C GLY A 21 -8.43 -0.50 -18.03
N ALA A 22 -8.77 0.80 -18.18
CA ALA A 22 -10.00 1.26 -18.81
C ALA A 22 -9.77 1.81 -20.24
N ARG A 23 -8.63 1.51 -20.83
CA ARG A 23 -8.36 1.86 -22.22
C ARG A 23 -9.29 1.08 -23.14
N GLY A 24 -9.99 1.77 -24.03
CA GLY A 24 -11.03 1.20 -24.88
C GLY A 24 -12.40 1.06 -24.19
N ASP A 25 -12.54 1.47 -22.94
CA ASP A 25 -13.81 1.48 -22.19
C ASP A 25 -14.31 2.92 -22.00
N ALA A 26 -14.85 3.49 -23.08
CA ALA A 26 -15.39 4.83 -23.08
C ALA A 26 -16.52 5.01 -22.05
N GLN A 27 -17.31 3.96 -21.81
CA GLN A 27 -18.41 4.01 -20.86
C GLN A 27 -17.92 4.27 -19.44
N THR A 28 -16.92 3.51 -18.96
CA THR A 28 -16.31 3.76 -17.64
C THR A 28 -15.70 5.16 -17.57
N GLN A 29 -14.99 5.60 -18.60
CA GLN A 29 -14.38 6.93 -18.65
C GLN A 29 -15.42 8.06 -18.58
N ASP A 30 -16.58 7.89 -19.21
CA ASP A 30 -17.69 8.87 -19.17
C ASP A 30 -18.36 8.87 -17.80
N ILE A 31 -18.69 7.72 -17.25
CA ILE A 31 -19.29 7.60 -15.90
C ILE A 31 -18.43 8.30 -14.84
N ILE A 32 -17.11 8.18 -14.90
CA ILE A 32 -16.22 8.87 -13.93
C ILE A 32 -16.34 10.39 -14.06
N ARG A 33 -16.47 10.91 -15.27
CA ARG A 33 -16.64 12.35 -15.52
C ARG A 33 -18.02 12.85 -15.06
N GLU A 34 -19.06 12.08 -15.33
CA GLU A 34 -20.42 12.36 -14.84
C GLU A 34 -20.49 12.37 -13.31
N LEU A 35 -19.90 11.37 -12.65
CA LEU A 35 -19.82 11.32 -11.18
C LEU A 35 -19.10 12.54 -10.60
N LEU A 36 -18.01 12.98 -11.23
CA LEU A 36 -17.31 14.19 -10.78
C LEU A 36 -18.16 15.45 -10.97
N ALA A 37 -18.84 15.56 -12.10
CA ALA A 37 -19.74 16.68 -12.38
C ALA A 37 -20.91 16.72 -11.38
N ASP A 38 -21.51 15.58 -11.07
CA ASP A 38 -22.58 15.44 -10.07
C ASP A 38 -22.13 15.85 -8.66
N MET A 39 -20.85 15.61 -8.35
CA MET A 39 -20.24 16.06 -7.08
C MET A 39 -19.83 17.55 -7.11
N GLY A 40 -20.04 18.26 -8.22
CA GLY A 40 -19.69 19.67 -8.37
C GLY A 40 -18.21 19.91 -8.72
N GLY A 41 -17.49 18.91 -9.17
CA GLY A 41 -16.11 19.03 -9.62
C GLY A 41 -16.00 19.60 -11.04
N THR A 42 -15.02 20.46 -11.27
CA THR A 42 -14.68 20.97 -12.60
C THR A 42 -13.48 20.20 -13.15
N VAL A 43 -13.64 19.54 -14.29
CA VAL A 43 -12.59 18.75 -14.91
C VAL A 43 -11.72 19.62 -15.81
N VAL A 44 -10.41 19.60 -15.53
CA VAL A 44 -9.39 20.17 -16.44
C VAL A 44 -9.02 19.11 -17.47
N ASN A 45 -9.13 19.48 -18.74
CA ASN A 45 -8.68 18.61 -19.83
C ASN A 45 -7.15 18.53 -19.83
N THR A 46 -6.62 17.34 -19.71
CA THR A 46 -5.19 17.06 -19.88
C THR A 46 -4.91 16.59 -21.29
N GLU A 47 -3.73 16.94 -21.80
CA GLU A 47 -3.21 16.31 -23.00
C GLU A 47 -3.11 14.78 -22.77
N TYR A 48 -3.46 13.99 -23.79
CA TYR A 48 -3.47 12.52 -23.70
C TYR A 48 -4.38 11.96 -22.60
N SER A 49 -5.62 12.37 -22.58
CA SER A 49 -6.66 11.79 -21.72
C SER A 49 -7.32 10.57 -22.38
N ARG A 50 -8.17 9.86 -21.64
CA ARG A 50 -8.94 8.69 -22.09
C ARG A 50 -8.02 7.57 -22.59
N ASP A 51 -8.24 7.09 -23.80
CA ASP A 51 -7.46 5.98 -24.39
C ASP A 51 -6.00 6.35 -24.64
N LEU A 52 -5.70 7.64 -24.77
CA LEU A 52 -4.35 8.14 -24.94
C LEU A 52 -3.62 8.37 -23.60
N SER A 53 -4.30 8.18 -22.46
CA SER A 53 -3.68 8.37 -21.14
C SER A 53 -2.45 7.49 -20.98
N PRO A 54 -1.27 8.04 -20.65
CA PRO A 54 -0.06 7.26 -20.46
C PRO A 54 -0.15 6.41 -19.18
N CYS A 55 0.66 5.38 -19.10
CA CYS A 55 0.74 4.55 -17.91
C CYS A 55 1.41 5.30 -16.76
N CYS A 56 0.86 5.17 -15.53
CA CYS A 56 1.44 5.75 -14.31
C CYS A 56 2.74 5.08 -13.83
N GLY A 57 3.23 4.04 -14.51
CA GLY A 57 4.45 3.33 -14.16
C GLY A 57 4.28 2.16 -13.18
N TYR A 58 3.09 1.90 -12.66
CA TYR A 58 2.87 0.77 -11.73
C TYR A 58 2.74 -0.57 -12.47
N GLY A 59 2.01 -0.59 -13.59
CA GLY A 59 1.60 -1.81 -14.30
C GLY A 59 2.76 -2.63 -14.86
N GLY A 60 2.49 -3.91 -15.17
CA GLY A 60 3.46 -4.82 -15.77
C GLY A 60 4.68 -5.12 -14.90
N LEU A 61 4.58 -4.98 -13.59
CA LEU A 61 5.70 -5.11 -12.64
C LEU A 61 6.84 -4.11 -12.89
N THR A 62 6.62 -3.05 -13.67
CA THR A 62 7.64 -2.05 -14.01
C THR A 62 8.24 -1.42 -12.76
N SER A 63 7.41 -1.08 -11.77
CA SER A 63 7.86 -0.51 -10.50
C SER A 63 8.73 -1.44 -9.65
N CYS A 64 8.64 -2.77 -9.87
CA CYS A 64 9.45 -3.76 -9.19
C CYS A 64 10.72 -4.10 -9.99
N ALA A 65 10.60 -4.18 -11.33
CA ALA A 65 11.70 -4.58 -12.20
C ALA A 65 12.65 -3.43 -12.54
N ASN A 66 12.12 -2.23 -12.68
CA ASN A 66 12.90 -1.02 -13.02
C ASN A 66 12.23 0.22 -12.41
N LYS A 67 12.62 0.50 -11.16
CA LYS A 67 12.06 1.63 -10.39
C LYS A 67 12.30 2.97 -11.10
N GLU A 68 13.50 3.20 -11.62
CA GLU A 68 13.86 4.46 -12.28
C GLU A 68 12.97 4.73 -13.51
N MET A 69 12.70 3.72 -14.31
CA MET A 69 11.77 3.84 -15.44
C MET A 69 10.35 4.13 -14.97
N ALA A 70 9.91 3.44 -13.92
CA ALA A 70 8.57 3.66 -13.36
C ALA A 70 8.41 5.08 -12.82
N ASP A 71 9.43 5.62 -12.14
CA ASP A 71 9.42 6.98 -11.62
C ASP A 71 9.36 8.01 -12.76
N LYS A 72 10.17 7.87 -13.80
CA LYS A 72 10.11 8.70 -15.02
C LYS A 72 8.73 8.66 -15.72
N MET A 73 8.09 7.49 -15.75
CA MET A 73 6.73 7.37 -16.29
C MET A 73 5.73 8.15 -15.44
N THR A 74 5.88 8.11 -14.11
CA THR A 74 5.01 8.87 -13.19
C THR A 74 5.21 10.37 -13.37
N GLU A 75 6.45 10.85 -13.37
CA GLU A 75 6.79 12.25 -13.61
C GLU A 75 6.12 12.79 -14.89
N LYS A 76 6.28 12.05 -15.99
CA LYS A 76 5.64 12.41 -17.27
C LYS A 76 4.11 12.46 -17.22
N CYS A 77 3.48 11.64 -16.38
CA CYS A 77 2.06 11.75 -16.13
C CYS A 77 1.71 13.04 -15.38
N LEU A 78 2.53 13.43 -14.41
CA LEU A 78 2.30 14.56 -13.53
C LEU A 78 2.61 15.91 -14.19
N GLU A 79 3.51 15.96 -15.16
CA GLU A 79 3.84 17.16 -15.94
C GLU A 79 2.63 17.71 -16.75
N ARG A 80 1.60 16.90 -16.99
CA ARG A 80 0.46 17.26 -17.84
C ARG A 80 -0.55 18.19 -17.18
N SER A 81 -0.54 18.34 -15.86
CA SER A 81 -1.42 19.26 -15.16
C SER A 81 -0.86 19.58 -13.76
N ASP A 82 -0.99 20.83 -13.35
CA ASP A 82 -0.71 21.24 -11.98
C ASP A 82 -1.90 21.03 -11.03
N ALA A 83 -3.08 20.74 -11.58
CA ALA A 83 -4.28 20.48 -10.78
C ALA A 83 -4.16 19.14 -10.02
N PRO A 84 -4.85 19.01 -8.87
CA PRO A 84 -5.00 17.74 -8.18
C PRO A 84 -5.56 16.66 -9.11
N TYR A 85 -5.04 15.44 -8.99
CA TYR A 85 -5.49 14.33 -9.82
C TYR A 85 -6.60 13.53 -9.17
N ILE A 86 -7.63 13.21 -9.95
CA ILE A 86 -8.60 12.17 -9.62
C ILE A 86 -8.33 10.96 -10.49
N THR A 87 -8.28 9.81 -9.84
CA THR A 87 -8.09 8.53 -10.52
C THR A 87 -9.13 7.51 -10.03
N TYR A 88 -9.37 6.48 -10.82
CA TYR A 88 -10.20 5.33 -10.47
C TYR A 88 -9.40 4.02 -10.41
N CYS A 89 -8.09 4.16 -10.24
CA CYS A 89 -7.17 3.06 -9.95
C CYS A 89 -6.30 3.40 -8.74
N MET A 90 -6.38 2.58 -7.67
CA MET A 90 -5.61 2.80 -6.44
C MET A 90 -4.10 2.80 -6.67
N ALA A 91 -3.61 1.98 -7.61
CA ALA A 91 -2.19 1.95 -7.94
C ALA A 91 -1.70 3.27 -8.56
N CYS A 92 -2.51 3.89 -9.42
CA CYS A 92 -2.19 5.21 -9.97
C CYS A 92 -2.22 6.29 -8.89
N ARG A 93 -3.26 6.27 -8.03
CA ARG A 93 -3.37 7.18 -6.89
C ARG A 93 -2.13 7.09 -5.98
N ASP A 94 -1.74 5.88 -5.60
CA ASP A 94 -0.60 5.66 -4.71
C ASP A 94 0.73 6.11 -5.33
N ARG A 95 0.90 5.91 -6.65
CA ARG A 95 2.07 6.41 -7.37
C ARG A 95 2.16 7.93 -7.34
N PHE A 96 1.07 8.63 -7.63
CA PHE A 96 1.04 10.09 -7.65
C PHE A 96 1.25 10.70 -6.27
N VAL A 97 0.64 10.11 -5.23
CA VAL A 97 0.85 10.54 -3.84
C VAL A 97 2.29 10.34 -3.41
N ARG A 98 2.95 9.26 -3.81
CA ARG A 98 4.37 9.00 -3.52
C ARG A 98 5.29 10.08 -4.08
N GLU A 99 4.98 10.60 -5.26
CA GLU A 99 5.70 11.71 -5.89
C GLU A 99 5.27 13.09 -5.36
N GLY A 100 4.52 13.13 -4.26
CA GLY A 100 4.09 14.36 -3.61
C GLY A 100 2.96 15.11 -4.32
N ARG A 101 2.31 14.50 -5.34
CA ARG A 101 1.18 15.11 -6.03
C ARG A 101 -0.12 14.80 -5.30
N GLU A 102 -0.91 15.84 -5.01
CA GLU A 102 -2.26 15.64 -4.51
C GLU A 102 -3.06 14.79 -5.50
N SER A 103 -3.46 13.61 -5.04
CA SER A 103 -4.25 12.69 -5.85
C SER A 103 -5.22 11.92 -4.97
N ARG A 104 -6.45 11.74 -5.46
CA ARG A 104 -7.51 10.99 -4.77
C ARG A 104 -8.12 9.94 -5.69
N HIS A 105 -8.55 8.85 -5.08
CA HIS A 105 -9.39 7.89 -5.79
C HIS A 105 -10.84 8.39 -5.82
N ILE A 106 -11.58 8.16 -6.90
CA ILE A 106 -12.98 8.58 -7.02
C ILE A 106 -13.85 8.09 -5.85
N LEU A 107 -13.58 6.89 -5.33
CA LEU A 107 -14.30 6.36 -4.16
C LEU A 107 -13.99 7.14 -2.88
N GLU A 108 -12.79 7.73 -2.72
CA GLU A 108 -12.46 8.57 -1.57
C GLU A 108 -13.32 9.82 -1.55
N LEU A 109 -13.65 10.36 -2.73
CA LEU A 109 -14.58 11.48 -2.86
C LEU A 109 -16.01 11.08 -2.58
N LEU A 110 -16.46 9.94 -3.13
CA LEU A 110 -17.82 9.43 -2.95
C LEU A 110 -18.13 9.14 -1.48
N TYR A 111 -17.20 8.56 -0.75
CA TYR A 111 -17.39 8.18 0.65
C TYR A 111 -16.86 9.21 1.65
N GLY A 112 -16.35 10.34 1.20
CA GLY A 112 -15.85 11.40 2.07
C GLY A 112 -14.67 10.98 2.93
N THR A 113 -13.85 10.05 2.45
CA THR A 113 -12.66 9.59 3.17
C THR A 113 -11.46 10.46 2.80
N ASN A 114 -10.70 10.89 3.80
CA ASN A 114 -9.46 11.63 3.61
C ASN A 114 -8.28 10.72 3.92
N ALA A 115 -7.95 9.81 3.02
CA ALA A 115 -6.72 9.03 3.14
C ALA A 115 -5.53 9.90 2.71
N VAL A 116 -4.98 10.65 3.67
CA VAL A 116 -3.82 11.52 3.43
C VAL A 116 -2.54 10.70 3.25
N ASN A 117 -2.46 9.54 3.91
CA ASN A 117 -1.27 8.69 3.89
C ASN A 117 -1.49 7.46 3.02
N MET A 118 -0.44 7.11 2.28
CA MET A 118 -0.39 5.83 1.59
C MET A 118 0.06 4.76 2.58
N PRO A 119 -0.79 3.78 2.92
CA PRO A 119 -0.38 2.69 3.80
C PRO A 119 0.72 1.85 3.12
N ASP A 120 1.67 1.39 3.91
CA ASP A 120 2.69 0.45 3.46
C ASP A 120 2.08 -0.93 3.08
N ILE A 121 2.90 -1.83 2.55
CA ILE A 121 2.42 -3.16 2.12
C ILE A 121 1.89 -3.96 3.31
N SER A 122 2.53 -3.86 4.47
CA SER A 122 2.13 -4.55 5.70
C SER A 122 0.80 -4.02 6.22
N GLU A 123 0.61 -2.70 6.24
CA GLU A 123 -0.66 -2.07 6.61
C GLU A 123 -1.79 -2.44 5.65
N LYS A 124 -1.52 -2.44 4.33
CA LYS A 124 -2.50 -2.88 3.32
C LYS A 124 -2.94 -4.32 3.56
N ARG A 125 -2.00 -5.20 3.92
CA ARG A 125 -2.31 -6.60 4.23
C ARG A 125 -3.10 -6.72 5.55
N TYR A 126 -2.68 -6.01 6.58
CA TYR A 126 -3.39 -5.96 7.86
C TYR A 126 -4.83 -5.46 7.68
N ASN A 127 -5.03 -4.36 6.96
CA ASN A 127 -6.35 -3.80 6.68
C ASN A 127 -7.26 -4.80 5.93
N ARG A 128 -6.71 -5.60 5.01
CA ARG A 128 -7.45 -6.68 4.35
C ARG A 128 -7.86 -7.78 5.33
N LEU A 129 -6.99 -8.15 6.28
CA LEU A 129 -7.32 -9.14 7.31
C LEU A 129 -8.42 -8.63 8.24
N VAL A 130 -8.33 -7.38 8.70
CA VAL A 130 -9.37 -6.72 9.50
C VAL A 130 -10.70 -6.66 8.75
N LEU A 131 -10.67 -6.32 7.46
CA LEU A 131 -11.86 -6.31 6.63
C LEU A 131 -12.44 -7.72 6.48
N LYS A 132 -11.59 -8.72 6.24
CA LYS A 132 -12.00 -10.12 6.16
C LYS A 132 -12.69 -10.59 7.44
N GLU A 133 -12.11 -10.28 8.61
CA GLU A 133 -12.68 -10.60 9.91
C GLU A 133 -14.07 -9.95 10.08
N LYS A 134 -14.20 -8.66 9.76
CA LYS A 134 -15.48 -7.95 9.81
C LYS A 134 -16.53 -8.57 8.89
N LEU A 135 -16.14 -8.96 7.68
CA LEU A 135 -17.06 -9.59 6.73
C LEU A 135 -17.49 -10.97 7.20
N LEU A 136 -16.54 -11.79 7.66
CA LEU A 136 -16.84 -13.11 8.20
C LEU A 136 -17.83 -13.01 9.36
N LYS A 137 -17.55 -12.15 10.33
CA LYS A 137 -18.41 -11.95 11.51
C LYS A 137 -19.79 -11.36 11.17
N ASN A 138 -19.85 -10.33 10.34
CA ASN A 138 -21.09 -9.55 10.14
C ASN A 138 -21.99 -10.12 9.05
N ILE A 139 -21.43 -10.86 8.08
CA ILE A 139 -22.18 -11.38 6.92
C ILE A 139 -22.36 -12.89 7.01
N TRP A 140 -21.29 -13.61 7.37
CA TRP A 140 -21.32 -15.09 7.37
C TRP A 140 -21.45 -15.70 8.76
N ASN A 141 -21.41 -14.87 9.82
CA ASN A 141 -21.51 -15.33 11.22
C ASN A 141 -20.41 -16.34 11.60
N GLU A 142 -19.24 -16.20 10.98
CA GLU A 142 -18.04 -17.01 11.19
C GLU A 142 -16.99 -16.21 11.97
N GLU A 143 -16.21 -16.87 12.82
CA GLU A 143 -15.09 -16.26 13.51
C GLU A 143 -13.76 -16.59 12.82
N LEU A 144 -12.94 -15.58 12.60
CA LEU A 144 -11.58 -15.79 12.16
C LEU A 144 -10.75 -16.19 13.38
N MET A 145 -10.26 -17.43 13.39
CA MET A 145 -9.29 -17.86 14.42
C MET A 145 -7.96 -17.13 14.16
N MET A 146 -7.80 -15.93 14.72
CA MET A 146 -6.50 -15.26 14.79
C MET A 146 -5.83 -15.69 16.08
N GLU A 147 -4.64 -16.25 15.98
CA GLU A 147 -3.81 -16.53 17.16
C GLU A 147 -3.56 -15.20 17.90
N LYS A 148 -4.10 -15.09 19.12
CA LYS A 148 -3.79 -13.96 19.99
C LYS A 148 -2.35 -14.13 20.45
N LYS A 149 -1.49 -13.22 20.02
CA LYS A 149 -0.12 -13.15 20.53
C LYS A 149 -0.12 -12.42 21.87
N ASP A 150 0.60 -12.97 22.82
CA ASP A 150 0.81 -12.42 24.17
C ASP A 150 2.10 -11.56 24.24
N TYR A 151 2.65 -11.19 23.08
CA TYR A 151 3.86 -10.38 22.95
C TYR A 151 3.70 -9.32 21.85
N THR A 152 4.42 -8.24 22.00
CA THR A 152 4.48 -7.14 21.02
C THR A 152 5.72 -7.29 20.13
N VAL A 153 5.61 -6.80 18.89
CA VAL A 153 6.74 -6.71 17.96
C VAL A 153 6.87 -5.27 17.52
N ALA A 154 7.95 -4.64 17.95
CA ALA A 154 8.35 -3.30 17.51
C ALA A 154 9.40 -3.40 16.41
N TYR A 155 9.50 -2.38 15.58
CA TYR A 155 10.42 -2.32 14.44
C TYR A 155 11.18 -1.00 14.46
N THR A 156 12.50 -1.06 14.17
CA THR A 156 13.26 0.17 13.91
C THR A 156 12.94 0.72 12.53
N GLU A 157 13.20 1.99 12.27
CA GLU A 157 13.02 2.61 10.96
C GLU A 157 13.84 1.90 9.88
N ASP A 158 15.07 1.51 10.18
CA ASP A 158 15.94 0.73 9.29
C ASP A 158 15.31 -0.63 8.94
N ALA A 159 14.70 -1.30 9.92
CA ALA A 159 14.03 -2.57 9.69
C ALA A 159 12.82 -2.39 8.76
N ILE A 160 12.01 -1.36 8.97
CA ILE A 160 10.86 -1.05 8.12
C ILE A 160 11.32 -0.76 6.68
N SER A 161 12.32 0.10 6.51
CA SER A 161 12.85 0.46 5.19
C SER A 161 13.38 -0.77 4.44
N MET A 162 14.14 -1.64 5.12
CA MET A 162 14.67 -2.87 4.54
C MET A 162 13.57 -3.88 4.19
N MET A 163 12.55 -3.98 5.03
CA MET A 163 11.40 -4.86 4.78
C MET A 163 10.60 -4.39 3.55
N ASP A 164 10.37 -3.09 3.43
CA ASP A 164 9.66 -2.52 2.27
C ASP A 164 10.44 -2.71 0.97
N GLU A 165 11.76 -2.47 0.98
CA GLU A 165 12.63 -2.69 -0.16
C GLU A 165 12.60 -4.15 -0.65
N ARG A 166 12.57 -5.10 0.27
CA ARG A 166 12.62 -6.54 0.00
C ARG A 166 11.25 -7.22 -0.03
N MET A 167 10.16 -6.45 0.11
CA MET A 167 8.77 -6.94 0.18
C MET A 167 8.55 -7.99 1.28
N ILE A 168 9.25 -7.84 2.42
CA ILE A 168 9.06 -8.68 3.60
C ILE A 168 7.90 -8.12 4.41
N LEU A 169 6.94 -8.96 4.76
CA LEU A 169 5.77 -8.55 5.52
C LEU A 169 6.00 -8.67 7.02
N LYS A 170 5.37 -7.82 7.82
CA LYS A 170 5.37 -7.94 9.28
C LYS A 170 4.89 -9.33 9.71
N SER A 171 3.89 -9.90 9.04
CA SER A 171 3.41 -11.26 9.29
C SER A 171 4.48 -12.34 9.06
N ASP A 172 5.41 -12.13 8.12
CA ASP A 172 6.49 -13.10 7.87
C ASP A 172 7.51 -13.04 9.01
N VAL A 173 7.89 -11.82 9.43
CA VAL A 173 8.77 -11.59 10.59
C VAL A 173 8.16 -12.15 11.88
N GLU A 174 6.89 -11.86 12.11
CA GLU A 174 6.17 -12.33 13.29
C GLU A 174 6.08 -13.87 13.35
N ARG A 175 5.97 -14.52 12.18
CA ARG A 175 5.99 -15.97 12.12
C ARG A 175 7.36 -16.54 12.46
N VAL A 176 8.44 -15.92 11.98
CA VAL A 176 9.82 -16.28 12.35
C VAL A 176 10.05 -16.13 13.87
N LEU A 177 9.52 -15.05 14.47
CA LEU A 177 9.61 -14.84 15.92
C LEU A 177 8.74 -15.82 16.72
N SER A 178 7.58 -16.24 16.18
CA SER A 178 6.76 -17.30 16.76
C SER A 178 7.51 -18.63 16.79
N ASP A 179 8.14 -19.02 15.67
CA ASP A 179 8.95 -20.23 15.58
C ASP A 179 10.15 -20.17 16.55
N TYR A 180 10.82 -19.00 16.67
CA TYR A 180 11.86 -18.79 17.66
C TYR A 180 11.36 -18.98 19.10
N ARG A 181 10.18 -18.47 19.40
CA ARG A 181 9.59 -18.59 20.73
C ARG A 181 9.33 -20.05 21.12
N GLU A 182 8.96 -20.88 20.16
CA GLU A 182 8.70 -22.31 20.38
C GLU A 182 10.00 -23.11 20.54
N ASN A 183 11.02 -22.84 19.72
CA ASN A 183 12.24 -23.67 19.66
C ASN A 183 13.46 -23.04 20.33
N GLN A 184 13.43 -21.74 20.62
CA GLN A 184 14.54 -20.95 21.20
C GLN A 184 15.84 -21.02 20.36
N GLU A 185 15.74 -21.28 19.06
CA GLU A 185 16.89 -21.37 18.18
C GLU A 185 17.27 -19.99 17.64
N ALA A 186 18.34 -19.42 18.14
CA ALA A 186 18.93 -18.19 17.65
C ALA A 186 20.45 -18.18 17.82
N ILE A 187 21.11 -17.41 16.99
CA ILE A 187 22.55 -17.12 17.08
C ILE A 187 22.67 -15.76 17.76
N PHE A 188 23.45 -15.69 18.84
CA PHE A 188 23.77 -14.41 19.47
C PHE A 188 24.98 -13.78 18.79
N ASP A 189 24.82 -12.56 18.32
CA ASP A 189 25.88 -11.75 17.71
C ASP A 189 26.53 -10.89 18.82
N GLU A 190 27.76 -11.20 19.17
CA GLU A 190 28.49 -10.53 20.26
C GLU A 190 28.83 -9.06 19.95
N GLU A 191 28.98 -8.69 18.68
CA GLU A 191 29.32 -7.34 18.27
C GLU A 191 28.11 -6.41 18.36
N THR A 192 26.98 -6.85 17.84
CA THR A 192 25.75 -6.04 17.78
C THR A 192 24.85 -6.25 19.00
N LYS A 193 25.12 -7.28 19.82
CA LYS A 193 24.27 -7.71 20.95
C LYS A 193 22.84 -8.06 20.52
N GLU A 194 22.69 -8.60 19.33
CA GLU A 194 21.41 -8.98 18.72
C GLU A 194 21.29 -10.50 18.63
N LEU A 195 20.07 -10.98 18.69
CA LEU A 195 19.72 -12.35 18.36
C LEU A 195 19.37 -12.44 16.87
N VAL A 196 19.84 -13.50 16.23
CA VAL A 196 19.57 -13.79 14.81
C VAL A 196 18.88 -15.14 14.72
N THR A 197 17.64 -15.14 14.28
CA THR A 197 16.89 -16.38 14.04
C THR A 197 16.43 -16.47 12.59
N ARG A 198 16.01 -17.66 12.19
CA ARG A 198 15.49 -17.89 10.84
C ARG A 198 14.35 -18.89 10.84
N SER A 199 13.49 -18.76 9.85
CA SER A 199 12.48 -19.76 9.55
C SER A 199 12.27 -19.89 8.04
N ARG A 200 11.91 -21.09 7.59
CA ARG A 200 11.61 -21.37 6.18
C ARG A 200 10.10 -21.32 5.98
N LEU A 201 9.63 -20.32 5.25
CA LEU A 201 8.24 -20.17 4.87
C LEU A 201 8.07 -20.49 3.38
N GLY A 202 7.63 -21.69 3.07
CA GLY A 202 7.58 -22.20 1.70
C GLY A 202 8.97 -22.36 1.07
N ASN A 203 9.25 -21.64 -0.02
CA ASN A 203 10.53 -21.68 -0.73
C ASN A 203 11.48 -20.53 -0.36
N VAL A 204 11.14 -19.77 0.68
CA VAL A 204 11.92 -18.61 1.13
C VAL A 204 12.33 -18.81 2.57
N THR A 205 13.60 -18.58 2.87
CA THR A 205 14.09 -18.51 4.26
C THR A 205 14.16 -17.04 4.66
N PHE A 206 13.45 -16.70 5.74
CA PHE A 206 13.47 -15.38 6.34
C PHE A 206 14.41 -15.39 7.54
N TRP A 207 15.19 -14.34 7.66
CA TRP A 207 16.11 -14.10 8.76
C TRP A 207 15.69 -12.83 9.48
N VAL A 208 15.69 -12.87 10.78
CA VAL A 208 15.30 -11.73 11.62
C VAL A 208 16.40 -11.49 12.66
N ARG A 209 16.86 -10.24 12.74
CA ARG A 209 17.72 -9.74 13.81
C ARG A 209 16.89 -8.91 14.76
N PHE A 210 16.95 -9.22 16.03
CA PHE A 210 16.10 -8.62 17.05
C PHE A 210 16.77 -8.59 18.41
N VAL A 211 16.18 -7.82 19.32
CA VAL A 211 16.51 -7.78 20.74
C VAL A 211 15.24 -8.11 21.50
N GLU A 212 15.35 -8.90 22.55
CA GLU A 212 14.26 -9.15 23.49
C GLU A 212 14.00 -7.92 24.37
N THR A 213 12.73 -7.63 24.62
CA THR A 213 12.24 -6.55 25.46
C THR A 213 11.29 -7.10 26.52
N GLU A 214 10.94 -6.33 27.51
CA GLU A 214 9.98 -6.75 28.55
C GLU A 214 8.61 -7.14 28.00
N GLU A 215 8.19 -6.50 26.88
CA GLU A 215 6.88 -6.71 26.27
C GLU A 215 6.92 -7.62 25.02
N GLY A 216 8.11 -8.03 24.57
CA GLY A 216 8.27 -8.85 23.37
C GLY A 216 9.58 -8.66 22.63
N TYR A 217 9.54 -8.19 21.38
CA TYR A 217 10.70 -8.15 20.51
C TYR A 217 10.84 -6.80 19.80
N LEU A 218 12.08 -6.29 19.71
CA LEU A 218 12.43 -5.14 18.86
C LEU A 218 13.24 -5.64 17.66
N VAL A 219 12.63 -5.64 16.49
CA VAL A 219 13.26 -6.05 15.22
C VAL A 219 14.15 -4.93 14.70
N ARG A 220 15.42 -5.26 14.49
CA ARG A 220 16.44 -4.36 13.97
C ARG A 220 16.66 -4.52 12.48
N ARG A 221 16.59 -5.75 11.95
CA ARG A 221 16.74 -6.09 10.54
C ARG A 221 15.95 -7.33 10.17
N ALA A 222 15.44 -7.36 8.94
CA ALA A 222 14.84 -8.55 8.36
C ALA A 222 15.30 -8.70 6.91
N TYR A 223 15.66 -9.92 6.52
CA TYR A 223 16.07 -10.23 5.15
C TYR A 223 15.65 -11.63 4.76
N SER A 224 15.59 -11.89 3.47
CA SER A 224 15.13 -13.17 2.94
C SER A 224 16.08 -13.70 1.88
N HIS A 225 16.22 -15.03 1.82
CA HIS A 225 16.95 -15.74 0.78
C HIS A 225 16.04 -16.78 0.13
N ARG A 226 16.05 -16.82 -1.19
CA ARG A 226 15.50 -17.93 -1.93
C ARG A 226 16.59 -19.02 -1.98
N MET A 227 16.30 -20.18 -1.41
CA MET A 227 17.15 -21.36 -1.61
C MET A 227 16.65 -22.11 -2.85
N ASN A 228 17.50 -22.26 -3.84
CA ASN A 228 17.25 -23.13 -5.01
C ASN A 228 17.28 -24.59 -4.59
#